data_e29c73cf303fbe8c30735254692e8001
#
_entry.id   e29c73cf303fbe8c30735254692e8001
#
_cell.length_a   1.000
_cell.length_b   1.000
_cell.length_c   1.000
_cell.angle_alpha   90.00
_cell.angle_beta   90.00
_cell.angle_gamma   90.00
#
_symmetry.space_group_name_H-M   'P 1'
#
loop_
_entity.id
_entity.type
_entity.pdbx_description
1 polymer ?
#
loop_
_entity_poly.entity_id
_entity_poly.type
_entity_poly.pdbx_seq_one_letter_code
_entity_poly.pdbx_strand_id
1 'polypeptide(L)'
;MNQSFLITGASGFLGYHLAKTLLEKGIKVIAIKRPNSKLWRYENLSNHNLKFYNVENLESAFKENNITCIMHTACLYGRNNENLSELLNANVIFGLKVLEMAKKYKILTFFNADTLLSKNINNYALTKHQFSQWLKRDLSQTQIFNMKIEHMYGIKDDNNKLIAWLINELINNATQINLTACLQKRDFVYIDDVVRAYLAVYENKNSFGKFAEFDVGTGEQIVLKEFLLEIYKQCKARFNFNTILKFGAKQMRENEAMEIIENVEPLKNLGWMAQNNYKHNISLIIDYYCGGGGCNFKCAFSPKSKKQ
;
A
#
# COMPACT_ATOMS: atom_id res chain seq x y z
N MET A 1 14.83 -13.06 22.43
CA MET A 1 15.62 -12.86 21.19
C MET A 1 15.07 -11.64 20.49
N ASN A 2 15.91 -10.65 20.15
CA ASN A 2 15.46 -9.46 19.43
C ASN A 2 15.00 -9.86 18.03
N GLN A 3 13.69 -9.78 17.77
CA GLN A 3 13.11 -10.01 16.44
C GLN A 3 13.52 -8.86 15.51
N SER A 4 13.97 -9.21 14.31
CA SER A 4 14.25 -8.23 13.25
C SER A 4 13.44 -8.59 12.01
N PHE A 5 12.75 -7.61 11.45
CA PHE A 5 11.94 -7.79 10.23
C PHE A 5 12.61 -7.07 9.07
N LEU A 6 12.76 -7.75 7.96
CA LEU A 6 13.24 -7.14 6.72
C LEU A 6 12.04 -6.71 5.88
N ILE A 7 12.02 -5.44 5.47
CA ILE A 7 10.98 -4.88 4.60
C ILE A 7 11.62 -4.42 3.30
N THR A 8 11.23 -5.02 2.17
CA THR A 8 11.57 -4.48 0.85
C THR A 8 10.53 -3.47 0.41
N GLY A 9 10.90 -2.49 -0.43
CA GLY A 9 9.99 -1.41 -0.77
C GLY A 9 9.65 -0.51 0.40
N ALA A 10 10.52 -0.46 1.41
CA ALA A 10 10.30 0.27 2.66
C ALA A 10 10.05 1.77 2.47
N SER A 11 10.57 2.40 1.41
CA SER A 11 10.28 3.80 1.06
C SER A 11 8.89 4.03 0.46
N GLY A 12 8.20 2.95 0.06
CA GLY A 12 6.83 2.99 -0.48
C GLY A 12 5.77 3.16 0.60
N PHE A 13 4.51 3.29 0.17
CA PHE A 13 3.39 3.56 1.06
C PHE A 13 3.16 2.43 2.08
N LEU A 14 2.91 1.20 1.62
CA LEU A 14 2.70 0.05 2.52
C LEU A 14 3.95 -0.24 3.37
N GLY A 15 5.14 -0.27 2.72
CA GLY A 15 6.39 -0.58 3.43
C GLY A 15 6.68 0.39 4.56
N TYR A 16 6.41 1.69 4.39
CA TYR A 16 6.54 2.69 5.44
C TYR A 16 5.59 2.42 6.62
N HIS A 17 4.30 2.17 6.38
CA HIS A 17 3.33 1.95 7.45
C HIS A 17 3.62 0.66 8.23
N LEU A 18 4.04 -0.41 7.54
CA LEU A 18 4.53 -1.63 8.20
C LEU A 18 5.76 -1.33 9.06
N ALA A 19 6.76 -0.61 8.52
CA ALA A 19 7.96 -0.23 9.27
C ALA A 19 7.63 0.59 10.50
N LYS A 20 6.78 1.63 10.36
CA LYS A 20 6.34 2.49 11.46
C LYS A 20 5.73 1.68 12.59
N THR A 21 4.73 0.85 12.27
CA THR A 21 4.02 0.06 13.28
C THR A 21 4.93 -0.97 13.97
N LEU A 22 5.84 -1.61 13.23
CA LEU A 22 6.82 -2.53 13.82
C LEU A 22 7.78 -1.82 14.77
N LEU A 23 8.25 -0.63 14.40
CA LEU A 23 9.11 0.20 15.25
C LEU A 23 8.39 0.68 16.52
N GLU A 24 7.11 1.04 16.43
CA GLU A 24 6.25 1.40 17.57
C GLU A 24 6.08 0.21 18.53
N LYS A 25 6.11 -1.02 18.02
CA LYS A 25 6.11 -2.26 18.82
C LYS A 25 7.52 -2.66 19.33
N GLY A 26 8.53 -1.85 19.12
CA GLY A 26 9.92 -2.12 19.54
C GLY A 26 10.66 -3.17 18.70
N ILE A 27 10.09 -3.57 17.55
CA ILE A 27 10.69 -4.54 16.64
C ILE A 27 11.72 -3.85 15.75
N LYS A 28 12.91 -4.46 15.61
CA LYS A 28 13.95 -3.94 14.72
C LYS A 28 13.55 -4.10 13.25
N VAL A 29 13.66 -3.03 12.47
CA VAL A 29 13.32 -3.00 11.04
C VAL A 29 14.58 -2.83 10.19
N ILE A 30 14.78 -3.76 9.27
CA ILE A 30 15.79 -3.73 8.23
C ILE A 30 15.11 -3.32 6.92
N ALA A 31 15.27 -2.07 6.55
CA ALA A 31 14.56 -1.43 5.46
C ALA A 31 15.38 -1.47 4.16
N ILE A 32 14.92 -2.20 3.14
CA ILE A 32 15.57 -2.27 1.83
C ILE A 32 14.97 -1.22 0.90
N LYS A 33 15.82 -0.36 0.32
CA LYS A 33 15.44 0.71 -0.59
C LYS A 33 16.34 0.77 -1.83
N ARG A 34 15.88 1.41 -2.89
CA ARG A 34 16.77 1.77 -4.02
C ARG A 34 17.66 2.96 -3.60
N PRO A 35 18.87 3.12 -4.18
CA PRO A 35 19.77 4.22 -3.83
C PRO A 35 19.09 5.59 -3.84
N ASN A 36 18.33 5.87 -4.90
CA ASN A 36 17.67 7.15 -5.13
C ASN A 36 16.26 7.25 -4.52
N SER A 37 15.88 6.34 -3.63
CA SER A 37 14.57 6.40 -2.96
C SER A 37 14.45 7.62 -2.08
N LYS A 38 13.39 8.41 -2.30
CA LYS A 38 13.05 9.52 -1.40
C LYS A 38 12.51 8.96 -0.09
N LEU A 39 13.04 9.47 1.04
CA LEU A 39 12.66 9.03 2.39
C LEU A 39 11.75 10.02 3.12
N TRP A 40 11.02 10.87 2.39
CA TRP A 40 10.15 11.91 2.96
C TRP A 40 9.13 11.38 3.98
N ARG A 41 8.70 10.12 3.82
CA ARG A 41 7.79 9.49 4.78
C ARG A 41 8.42 9.30 6.16
N TYR A 42 9.76 9.20 6.21
CA TYR A 42 10.55 8.96 7.42
C TYR A 42 11.10 10.24 8.08
N GLU A 43 10.90 11.44 7.49
CA GLU A 43 11.48 12.69 7.99
C GLU A 43 11.25 12.93 9.49
N ASN A 44 10.07 12.55 10.01
CA ASN A 44 9.73 12.68 11.42
C ASN A 44 9.76 11.34 12.19
N LEU A 45 10.43 10.32 11.64
CA LEU A 45 10.54 9.01 12.24
C LEU A 45 12.02 8.70 12.55
N SER A 46 12.51 9.18 13.68
CA SER A 46 13.84 8.80 14.19
C SER A 46 13.68 7.61 15.14
N ASN A 47 14.33 6.47 14.83
CA ASN A 47 14.26 5.28 15.67
C ASN A 47 15.56 4.47 15.51
N HIS A 48 16.24 4.17 16.61
CA HIS A 48 17.49 3.40 16.65
C HIS A 48 17.33 1.95 16.16
N ASN A 49 16.09 1.44 16.14
CA ASN A 49 15.77 0.11 15.63
C ASN A 49 15.56 0.08 14.11
N LEU A 50 15.70 1.21 13.39
CA LEU A 50 15.56 1.31 11.94
C LEU A 50 16.94 1.37 11.28
N LYS A 51 17.22 0.42 10.38
CA LYS A 51 18.45 0.41 9.58
C LYS A 51 18.14 0.27 8.10
N PHE A 52 18.69 1.16 7.28
CA PHE A 52 18.49 1.14 5.82
C PHE A 52 19.63 0.45 5.09
N TYR A 53 19.28 -0.34 4.07
CA TYR A 53 20.21 -0.90 3.10
C TYR A 53 19.73 -0.61 1.69
N ASN A 54 20.67 -0.44 0.75
CA ASN A 54 20.33 -0.38 -0.67
C ASN A 54 20.12 -1.80 -1.23
N VAL A 55 19.31 -1.91 -2.30
CA VAL A 55 19.02 -3.20 -2.97
C VAL A 55 20.30 -3.92 -3.43
N GLU A 56 21.34 -3.18 -3.80
CA GLU A 56 22.66 -3.72 -4.18
C GLU A 56 23.36 -4.42 -3.01
N ASN A 57 23.06 -4.01 -1.79
CA ASN A 57 23.63 -4.55 -0.55
C ASN A 57 22.67 -5.52 0.15
N LEU A 58 21.78 -6.16 -0.59
CA LEU A 58 20.76 -7.05 -0.03
C LEU A 58 21.39 -8.15 0.84
N GLU A 59 22.42 -8.80 0.38
CA GLU A 59 23.08 -9.88 1.13
C GLU A 59 23.72 -9.39 2.44
N SER A 60 24.30 -8.18 2.46
CA SER A 60 24.85 -7.58 3.69
C SER A 60 23.75 -7.37 4.74
N ALA A 61 22.54 -7.00 4.31
CA ALA A 61 21.39 -6.87 5.22
C ALA A 61 21.09 -8.19 5.96
N PHE A 62 21.22 -9.34 5.28
CA PHE A 62 21.03 -10.65 5.91
C PHE A 62 22.22 -11.07 6.77
N LYS A 63 23.46 -10.81 6.33
CA LYS A 63 24.69 -11.18 7.07
C LYS A 63 24.82 -10.44 8.41
N GLU A 64 24.44 -9.16 8.42
CA GLU A 64 24.66 -8.28 9.56
C GLU A 64 23.50 -8.27 10.57
N ASN A 65 22.36 -8.91 10.25
CA ASN A 65 21.18 -8.84 11.10
C ASN A 65 20.50 -10.20 11.23
N ASN A 66 20.00 -10.49 12.43
CA ASN A 66 19.20 -11.69 12.71
C ASN A 66 17.75 -11.47 12.24
N ILE A 67 17.49 -11.69 10.94
CA ILE A 67 16.18 -11.52 10.34
C ILE A 67 15.33 -12.75 10.66
N THR A 68 14.12 -12.52 11.16
CA THR A 68 13.17 -13.59 11.50
C THR A 68 11.94 -13.61 10.58
N CYS A 69 11.65 -12.48 9.93
CA CYS A 69 10.51 -12.33 9.02
C CYS A 69 10.86 -11.37 7.88
N ILE A 70 10.38 -11.66 6.68
CA ILE A 70 10.46 -10.78 5.52
C ILE A 70 9.07 -10.29 5.15
N MET A 71 8.92 -8.98 4.91
CA MET A 71 7.73 -8.36 4.33
C MET A 71 8.11 -7.76 2.97
N HIS A 72 7.81 -8.49 1.89
CA HIS A 72 8.14 -8.09 0.53
C HIS A 72 7.03 -7.22 -0.05
N THR A 73 7.25 -5.90 -0.07
CA THR A 73 6.29 -4.92 -0.61
C THR A 73 6.82 -4.15 -1.83
N ALA A 74 8.06 -4.43 -2.24
CA ALA A 74 8.65 -3.78 -3.40
C ALA A 74 7.91 -4.15 -4.69
N CYS A 75 7.50 -3.13 -5.45
CA CYS A 75 6.91 -3.31 -6.77
C CYS A 75 7.02 -2.04 -7.62
N LEU A 76 6.86 -2.21 -8.94
CA LEU A 76 6.59 -1.16 -9.92
C LEU A 76 5.18 -1.35 -10.48
N TYR A 77 4.44 -0.25 -10.65
CA TYR A 77 3.05 -0.28 -11.12
C TYR A 77 2.92 -0.15 -12.65
N GLY A 78 3.99 0.17 -13.36
CA GLY A 78 3.93 0.44 -14.81
C GLY A 78 3.22 1.75 -15.15
N ARG A 79 3.30 2.76 -14.29
CA ARG A 79 2.59 4.04 -14.45
C ARG A 79 3.50 5.22 -14.83
N ASN A 80 4.83 5.02 -14.78
CA ASN A 80 5.83 6.04 -15.06
C ASN A 80 6.64 5.69 -16.33
N ASN A 81 5.99 5.07 -17.33
CA ASN A 81 6.59 4.60 -18.58
C ASN A 81 7.65 3.51 -18.37
N GLU A 82 7.58 2.75 -17.28
CA GLU A 82 8.45 1.59 -17.11
C GLU A 82 8.24 0.58 -18.24
N ASN A 83 9.34 0.08 -18.81
CA ASN A 83 9.27 -0.98 -19.83
C ASN A 83 8.99 -2.36 -19.20
N LEU A 84 8.69 -3.35 -20.06
CA LEU A 84 8.31 -4.70 -19.62
C LEU A 84 9.42 -5.38 -18.80
N SER A 85 10.68 -5.19 -19.20
CA SER A 85 11.84 -5.77 -18.50
C SER A 85 12.03 -5.15 -17.12
N GLU A 86 11.82 -3.84 -16.98
CA GLU A 86 11.88 -3.16 -15.68
C GLU A 86 10.79 -3.67 -14.73
N LEU A 87 9.57 -3.84 -15.24
CA LEU A 87 8.47 -4.42 -14.46
C LEU A 87 8.79 -5.85 -14.02
N LEU A 88 9.26 -6.69 -14.93
CA LEU A 88 9.62 -8.07 -14.64
C LEU A 88 10.76 -8.13 -13.61
N ASN A 89 11.81 -7.33 -13.81
CA ASN A 89 12.95 -7.27 -12.89
C ASN A 89 12.54 -6.83 -11.48
N ALA A 90 11.67 -5.83 -11.36
CA ALA A 90 11.24 -5.32 -10.06
C ALA A 90 10.23 -6.24 -9.36
N ASN A 91 9.25 -6.78 -10.11
CA ASN A 91 8.10 -7.47 -9.52
C ASN A 91 8.29 -8.98 -9.41
N VAL A 92 9.19 -9.56 -10.21
CA VAL A 92 9.44 -11.01 -10.23
C VAL A 92 10.88 -11.32 -9.83
N ILE A 93 11.86 -10.86 -10.62
CA ILE A 93 13.27 -11.25 -10.42
C ILE A 93 13.81 -10.78 -9.06
N PHE A 94 13.50 -9.54 -8.66
CA PHE A 94 13.92 -9.06 -7.35
C PHE A 94 13.24 -9.84 -6.22
N GLY A 95 11.95 -10.16 -6.36
CA GLY A 95 11.24 -11.00 -5.39
C GLY A 95 11.88 -12.39 -5.25
N LEU A 96 12.27 -13.03 -6.36
CA LEU A 96 12.97 -14.31 -6.36
C LEU A 96 14.34 -14.21 -5.66
N LYS A 97 15.11 -13.15 -5.91
CA LYS A 97 16.38 -12.91 -5.19
C LYS A 97 16.18 -12.80 -3.68
N VAL A 98 15.12 -12.11 -3.24
CA VAL A 98 14.78 -12.01 -1.80
C VAL A 98 14.39 -13.37 -1.25
N LEU A 99 13.63 -14.18 -1.99
CA LEU A 99 13.26 -15.55 -1.59
C LEU A 99 14.49 -16.48 -1.51
N GLU A 100 15.42 -16.38 -2.45
CA GLU A 100 16.70 -17.12 -2.42
C GLU A 100 17.54 -16.75 -1.19
N MET A 101 17.58 -15.47 -0.82
CA MET A 101 18.20 -15.04 0.42
C MET A 101 17.46 -15.58 1.65
N ALA A 102 16.14 -15.60 1.64
CA ALA A 102 15.35 -16.21 2.72
C ALA A 102 15.73 -17.67 2.93
N LYS A 103 15.87 -18.45 1.85
CA LYS A 103 16.32 -19.85 1.90
C LYS A 103 17.75 -19.98 2.43
N LYS A 104 18.68 -19.21 1.86
CA LYS A 104 20.11 -19.23 2.23
C LYS A 104 20.31 -18.95 3.72
N TYR A 105 19.56 -17.98 4.26
CA TYR A 105 19.66 -17.56 5.66
C TYR A 105 18.61 -18.20 6.57
N LYS A 106 17.87 -19.21 6.06
CA LYS A 106 16.87 -20.02 6.81
C LYS A 106 15.79 -19.17 7.48
N ILE A 107 15.32 -18.12 6.77
CA ILE A 107 14.23 -17.29 7.28
C ILE A 107 12.93 -18.09 7.26
N LEU A 108 12.21 -18.09 8.37
CA LEU A 108 11.05 -18.96 8.55
C LEU A 108 9.74 -18.36 7.99
N THR A 109 9.66 -17.02 7.87
CA THR A 109 8.40 -16.34 7.51
C THR A 109 8.62 -15.31 6.40
N PHE A 110 7.82 -15.39 5.35
CA PHE A 110 7.86 -14.50 4.18
C PHE A 110 6.45 -14.02 3.83
N PHE A 111 6.22 -12.72 3.90
CA PHE A 111 5.01 -12.09 3.41
C PHE A 111 5.25 -11.49 2.03
N ASN A 112 4.33 -11.72 1.10
CA ASN A 112 4.28 -11.06 -0.20
C ASN A 112 3.07 -10.14 -0.27
N ALA A 113 3.29 -8.87 -0.59
CA ALA A 113 2.20 -7.99 -0.99
C ALA A 113 1.78 -8.32 -2.42
N ASP A 114 0.55 -8.74 -2.63
CA ASP A 114 -0.04 -9.10 -3.91
C ASP A 114 -1.27 -8.25 -4.22
N THR A 115 -1.98 -8.53 -5.28
CA THR A 115 -3.17 -7.81 -5.73
C THR A 115 -4.31 -8.78 -6.09
N LEU A 116 -5.55 -8.34 -5.90
CA LEU A 116 -6.74 -9.04 -6.38
C LEU A 116 -7.05 -8.78 -7.86
N LEU A 117 -6.33 -7.85 -8.51
CA LEU A 117 -6.50 -7.60 -9.93
C LEU A 117 -6.22 -8.85 -10.75
N SER A 118 -7.11 -9.16 -11.70
CA SER A 118 -6.86 -10.23 -12.67
C SER A 118 -5.58 -9.96 -13.46
N LYS A 119 -4.78 -11.01 -13.69
CA LYS A 119 -3.55 -10.95 -14.49
C LYS A 119 -3.74 -10.37 -15.89
N ASN A 120 -4.96 -10.37 -16.42
CA ASN A 120 -5.29 -9.89 -17.75
C ASN A 120 -5.55 -8.38 -17.81
N ILE A 121 -5.61 -7.69 -16.65
CA ILE A 121 -5.91 -6.25 -16.60
C ILE A 121 -4.72 -5.41 -17.10
N ASN A 122 -3.50 -5.74 -16.67
CA ASN A 122 -2.29 -5.00 -17.03
C ASN A 122 -1.02 -5.79 -16.68
N ASN A 123 0.13 -5.29 -17.13
CA ASN A 123 1.43 -5.93 -16.89
C ASN A 123 1.83 -5.99 -15.41
N TYR A 124 1.40 -5.02 -14.59
CA TYR A 124 1.60 -5.09 -13.14
C TYR A 124 0.90 -6.31 -12.55
N ALA A 125 -0.39 -6.47 -12.80
CA ALA A 125 -1.15 -7.62 -12.28
C ALA A 125 -0.59 -8.95 -12.81
N LEU A 126 -0.16 -9.00 -14.08
CA LEU A 126 0.50 -10.18 -14.64
C LEU A 126 1.78 -10.54 -13.88
N THR A 127 2.67 -9.57 -13.65
CA THR A 127 3.95 -9.83 -12.95
C THR A 127 3.73 -10.22 -11.47
N LYS A 128 2.72 -9.65 -10.80
CA LYS A 128 2.33 -10.07 -9.44
C LYS A 128 1.85 -11.52 -9.43
N HIS A 129 0.99 -11.88 -10.37
CA HIS A 129 0.53 -13.26 -10.52
C HIS A 129 1.67 -14.23 -10.81
N GLN A 130 2.62 -13.88 -11.70
CA GLN A 130 3.79 -14.70 -12.00
C GLN A 130 4.63 -14.94 -10.74
N PHE A 131 4.91 -13.91 -9.96
CA PHE A 131 5.67 -14.08 -8.73
C PHE A 131 4.94 -14.96 -7.71
N SER A 132 3.63 -14.78 -7.53
CA SER A 132 2.79 -15.63 -6.68
C SER A 132 2.88 -17.11 -7.09
N GLN A 133 2.92 -17.44 -8.40
CA GLN A 133 3.08 -18.83 -8.87
C GLN A 133 4.44 -19.43 -8.45
N TRP A 134 5.53 -18.62 -8.49
CA TRP A 134 6.83 -19.07 -7.99
C TRP A 134 6.82 -19.32 -6.48
N LEU A 135 6.15 -18.47 -5.72
CA LEU A 135 5.99 -18.63 -4.27
C LEU A 135 5.23 -19.91 -3.92
N LYS A 136 4.16 -20.25 -4.66
CA LYS A 136 3.37 -21.49 -4.48
C LYS A 136 4.20 -22.75 -4.74
N ARG A 137 5.18 -22.68 -5.62
CA ARG A 137 6.06 -23.80 -5.95
C ARG A 137 7.26 -23.94 -5.01
N ASP A 138 7.45 -22.98 -4.10
CA ASP A 138 8.55 -23.06 -3.17
C ASP A 138 8.33 -24.18 -2.13
N LEU A 139 9.24 -25.15 -2.15
CA LEU A 139 9.24 -26.30 -1.24
C LEU A 139 10.22 -26.13 -0.08
N SER A 140 10.79 -24.92 0.11
CA SER A 140 11.70 -24.66 1.22
C SER A 140 10.99 -24.71 2.58
N GLN A 141 11.75 -24.52 3.66
CA GLN A 141 11.18 -24.42 5.00
C GLN A 141 10.51 -23.07 5.30
N THR A 142 10.67 -22.08 4.42
CA THR A 142 10.07 -20.77 4.58
C THR A 142 8.55 -20.87 4.43
N GLN A 143 7.82 -20.38 5.42
CA GLN A 143 6.37 -20.26 5.38
C GLN A 143 5.99 -18.95 4.66
N ILE A 144 5.13 -19.04 3.66
CA ILE A 144 4.81 -17.92 2.76
C ILE A 144 3.36 -17.51 2.95
N PHE A 145 3.14 -16.22 3.17
CA PHE A 145 1.83 -15.57 3.25
C PHE A 145 1.68 -14.59 2.09
N ASN A 146 0.74 -14.87 1.19
CA ASN A 146 0.44 -14.05 0.03
C ASN A 146 -0.75 -13.13 0.34
N MET A 147 -0.50 -11.84 0.57
CA MET A 147 -1.50 -10.85 0.97
C MET A 147 -2.01 -10.13 -0.29
N LYS A 148 -3.18 -10.52 -0.79
CA LYS A 148 -3.83 -9.93 -1.97
C LYS A 148 -4.65 -8.72 -1.52
N ILE A 149 -4.12 -7.53 -1.74
CA ILE A 149 -4.64 -6.29 -1.16
C ILE A 149 -5.55 -5.60 -2.18
N GLU A 150 -6.73 -5.18 -1.70
CA GLU A 150 -7.65 -4.32 -2.42
C GLU A 150 -7.15 -2.87 -2.53
N HIS A 151 -8.05 -1.92 -2.78
CA HIS A 151 -7.70 -0.51 -3.01
C HIS A 151 -7.30 0.17 -1.71
N MET A 152 -6.06 -0.09 -1.25
CA MET A 152 -5.53 0.55 -0.05
C MET A 152 -5.33 2.06 -0.25
N TYR A 153 -5.65 2.83 0.79
CA TYR A 153 -5.53 4.28 0.82
C TYR A 153 -5.20 4.77 2.24
N GLY A 154 -4.73 6.00 2.38
CA GLY A 154 -4.43 6.58 3.69
C GLY A 154 -3.52 7.79 3.65
N ILE A 155 -3.14 8.27 4.83
CA ILE A 155 -2.17 9.36 4.98
C ILE A 155 -0.80 8.94 4.46
N LYS A 156 -0.05 9.89 3.88
CA LYS A 156 1.26 9.64 3.25
C LYS A 156 1.21 8.72 2.02
N ASP A 157 0.07 8.54 1.35
CA ASP A 157 0.06 7.90 0.02
C ASP A 157 0.75 8.80 -1.02
N ASP A 158 1.09 8.23 -2.17
CA ASP A 158 1.74 8.99 -3.24
C ASP A 158 0.76 9.99 -3.87
N ASN A 159 1.22 11.23 -4.09
CA ASN A 159 0.39 12.32 -4.62
C ASN A 159 -0.19 12.07 -6.04
N ASN A 160 0.33 11.08 -6.76
CA ASN A 160 -0.19 10.65 -8.06
C ASN A 160 -1.27 9.55 -7.97
N LYS A 161 -1.61 9.09 -6.76
CA LYS A 161 -2.74 8.18 -6.52
C LYS A 161 -4.04 8.96 -6.49
N LEU A 162 -5.12 8.32 -6.97
CA LEU A 162 -6.40 8.97 -7.23
C LEU A 162 -6.92 9.82 -6.05
N ILE A 163 -6.87 9.29 -4.83
CA ILE A 163 -7.41 9.97 -3.64
C ILE A 163 -6.55 11.18 -3.27
N ALA A 164 -5.24 10.96 -3.13
CA ALA A 164 -4.29 12.01 -2.82
C ALA A 164 -4.28 13.10 -3.91
N TRP A 165 -4.27 12.69 -5.18
CA TRP A 165 -4.35 13.59 -6.33
C TRP A 165 -5.64 14.43 -6.30
N LEU A 166 -6.81 13.80 -6.10
CA LEU A 166 -8.08 14.54 -6.06
C LEU A 166 -8.10 15.58 -4.94
N ILE A 167 -7.67 15.20 -3.74
CA ILE A 167 -7.59 16.14 -2.60
C ILE A 167 -6.67 17.32 -2.93
N ASN A 168 -5.50 17.07 -3.51
CA ASN A 168 -4.57 18.11 -3.92
C ASN A 168 -5.16 19.05 -4.98
N GLU A 169 -5.83 18.52 -6.00
CA GLU A 169 -6.49 19.35 -7.03
C GLU A 169 -7.60 20.23 -6.44
N LEU A 170 -8.38 19.70 -5.49
CA LEU A 170 -9.43 20.46 -4.81
C LEU A 170 -8.86 21.56 -3.92
N ILE A 171 -7.81 21.28 -3.13
CA ILE A 171 -7.13 22.24 -2.29
C ILE A 171 -6.50 23.35 -3.13
N ASN A 172 -5.93 23.03 -4.29
CA ASN A 172 -5.33 23.98 -5.22
C ASN A 172 -6.36 24.71 -6.10
N ASN A 173 -7.66 24.51 -5.83
CA ASN A 173 -8.76 25.18 -6.54
C ASN A 173 -8.69 25.00 -8.08
N ALA A 174 -8.38 23.76 -8.54
CA ALA A 174 -8.44 23.45 -9.95
C ALA A 174 -9.83 23.83 -10.51
N THR A 175 -9.89 24.51 -11.67
CA THR A 175 -11.15 24.96 -12.24
C THR A 175 -12.08 23.78 -12.54
N GLN A 176 -11.51 22.68 -13.06
CA GLN A 176 -12.27 21.51 -13.47
C GLN A 176 -11.41 20.25 -13.32
N ILE A 177 -12.03 19.16 -12.88
CA ILE A 177 -11.44 17.84 -12.81
C ILE A 177 -12.22 16.88 -13.71
N ASN A 178 -11.58 16.41 -14.79
CA ASN A 178 -12.17 15.44 -15.69
C ASN A 178 -11.97 14.02 -15.15
N LEU A 179 -13.06 13.28 -15.01
CA LEU A 179 -13.10 11.90 -14.49
C LEU A 179 -13.74 10.97 -15.52
N THR A 180 -13.52 9.68 -15.40
CA THR A 180 -14.33 8.66 -16.08
C THR A 180 -15.74 8.69 -15.51
N ALA A 181 -16.65 7.85 -15.98
CA ALA A 181 -17.99 7.73 -15.38
C ALA A 181 -17.96 7.28 -13.91
N CYS A 182 -16.85 6.65 -13.47
CA CYS A 182 -16.61 6.17 -12.10
C CYS A 182 -17.74 5.26 -11.57
N LEU A 183 -18.30 4.41 -12.42
CA LEU A 183 -19.41 3.50 -12.09
C LEU A 183 -18.91 2.16 -11.49
N GLN A 184 -17.60 1.87 -11.60
CA GLN A 184 -17.01 0.67 -11.04
C GLN A 184 -17.08 0.69 -9.51
N LYS A 185 -17.32 -0.49 -8.94
CA LYS A 185 -17.28 -0.70 -7.49
C LYS A 185 -15.86 -1.06 -7.05
N ARG A 186 -15.47 -0.61 -5.87
CA ARG A 186 -14.18 -0.91 -5.24
C ARG A 186 -14.35 -1.09 -3.75
N ASP A 187 -13.56 -1.99 -3.19
CA ASP A 187 -13.34 -2.06 -1.76
C ASP A 187 -12.14 -1.16 -1.40
N PHE A 188 -12.41 -0.12 -0.61
CA PHE A 188 -11.38 0.82 -0.15
C PHE A 188 -10.96 0.46 1.27
N VAL A 189 -9.80 -0.17 1.41
CA VAL A 189 -9.24 -0.56 2.70
C VAL A 189 -8.22 0.48 3.21
N TYR A 190 -8.42 0.96 4.44
CA TYR A 190 -7.51 1.95 5.03
C TYR A 190 -6.17 1.30 5.40
N ILE A 191 -5.09 2.04 5.24
CA ILE A 191 -3.73 1.51 5.38
C ILE A 191 -3.46 0.88 6.75
N ASP A 192 -4.02 1.43 7.82
CA ASP A 192 -3.84 0.87 9.17
C ASP A 192 -4.54 -0.49 9.31
N ASP A 193 -5.66 -0.70 8.60
CA ASP A 193 -6.34 -1.99 8.53
C ASP A 193 -5.49 -3.02 7.79
N VAL A 194 -4.86 -2.62 6.68
CA VAL A 194 -3.91 -3.49 5.95
C VAL A 194 -2.76 -3.91 6.86
N VAL A 195 -2.16 -2.96 7.58
CA VAL A 195 -1.06 -3.26 8.52
C VAL A 195 -1.53 -4.23 9.61
N ARG A 196 -2.73 -4.02 10.18
CA ARG A 196 -3.30 -4.93 11.18
C ARG A 196 -3.54 -6.33 10.61
N ALA A 197 -3.92 -6.47 9.32
CA ALA A 197 -4.07 -7.77 8.67
C ALA A 197 -2.72 -8.53 8.63
N TYR A 198 -1.63 -7.86 8.25
CA TYR A 198 -0.30 -8.47 8.28
C TYR A 198 0.09 -8.95 9.67
N LEU A 199 -0.19 -8.15 10.72
CA LEU A 199 0.12 -8.52 12.08
C LEU A 199 -0.75 -9.68 12.57
N ALA A 200 -2.04 -9.68 12.27
CA ALA A 200 -2.95 -10.77 12.63
C ALA A 200 -2.51 -12.11 12.01
N VAL A 201 -2.13 -12.11 10.72
CA VAL A 201 -1.59 -13.30 10.06
C VAL A 201 -0.25 -13.72 10.70
N TYR A 202 0.64 -12.78 11.01
CA TYR A 202 1.92 -13.08 11.64
C TYR A 202 1.75 -13.70 13.03
N GLU A 203 0.85 -13.16 13.84
CA GLU A 203 0.55 -13.65 15.19
C GLU A 203 -0.04 -15.06 15.17
N ASN A 204 -0.83 -15.39 14.13
CA ASN A 204 -1.46 -16.69 13.94
C ASN A 204 -0.71 -17.62 12.96
N LYS A 205 0.52 -17.28 12.55
CA LYS A 205 1.27 -18.02 11.51
C LYS A 205 1.37 -19.53 11.73
N ASN A 206 1.47 -19.97 12.98
CA ASN A 206 1.61 -21.39 13.32
C ASN A 206 0.35 -22.22 12.99
N SER A 207 -0.79 -21.59 12.74
CA SER A 207 -2.04 -22.25 12.35
C SER A 207 -2.11 -22.59 10.85
N PHE A 208 -1.11 -22.20 10.06
CA PHE A 208 -1.11 -22.36 8.61
C PHE A 208 -0.02 -23.27 8.12
N GLY A 209 -0.25 -23.85 6.93
CA GLY A 209 0.74 -24.64 6.21
C GLY A 209 1.85 -23.76 5.60
N LYS A 210 2.59 -24.35 4.67
CA LYS A 210 3.75 -23.72 4.00
C LYS A 210 3.37 -22.51 3.16
N PHE A 211 2.17 -22.46 2.61
CA PHE A 211 1.66 -21.39 1.79
C PHE A 211 0.21 -21.11 2.17
N ALA A 212 -0.11 -19.84 2.41
CA ALA A 212 -1.46 -19.35 2.62
C ALA A 212 -1.69 -18.04 1.89
N GLU A 213 -2.91 -17.81 1.41
CA GLU A 213 -3.33 -16.57 0.74
C GLU A 213 -4.46 -15.91 1.53
N PHE A 214 -4.44 -14.59 1.57
CA PHE A 214 -5.45 -13.78 2.24
C PHE A 214 -5.86 -12.61 1.33
N ASP A 215 -7.15 -12.47 1.11
CA ASP A 215 -7.71 -11.27 0.50
C ASP A 215 -7.85 -10.21 1.59
N VAL A 216 -7.24 -9.04 1.36
CA VAL A 216 -7.17 -7.96 2.34
C VAL A 216 -8.04 -6.81 1.84
N GLY A 217 -9.24 -6.74 2.36
CA GLY A 217 -10.27 -5.75 2.04
C GLY A 217 -11.21 -5.57 3.22
N THR A 218 -12.22 -4.74 3.07
CA THR A 218 -13.26 -4.54 4.09
C THR A 218 -14.39 -5.57 3.96
N GLY A 219 -14.53 -6.17 2.76
CA GLY A 219 -15.67 -6.99 2.35
C GLY A 219 -16.87 -6.16 1.91
N GLU A 220 -16.74 -4.83 1.82
CA GLU A 220 -17.78 -3.93 1.39
C GLU A 220 -17.33 -3.08 0.22
N GLN A 221 -18.10 -3.10 -0.85
CA GLN A 221 -17.81 -2.35 -2.05
C GLN A 221 -18.65 -1.09 -2.14
N ILE A 222 -18.00 0.00 -2.54
CA ILE A 222 -18.65 1.28 -2.83
C ILE A 222 -18.44 1.67 -4.29
N VAL A 223 -19.42 2.30 -4.90
CA VAL A 223 -19.28 2.89 -6.24
C VAL A 223 -18.22 4.01 -6.16
N LEU A 224 -17.22 3.95 -7.04
CA LEU A 224 -16.11 4.92 -7.03
C LEU A 224 -16.62 6.37 -7.06
N LYS A 225 -17.66 6.65 -7.84
CA LYS A 225 -18.28 8.00 -7.90
C LYS A 225 -18.76 8.49 -6.53
N GLU A 226 -19.40 7.63 -5.74
CA GLU A 226 -19.89 7.96 -4.39
C GLU A 226 -18.73 8.26 -3.44
N PHE A 227 -17.67 7.45 -3.50
CA PHE A 227 -16.46 7.67 -2.71
C PHE A 227 -15.80 9.01 -3.05
N LEU A 228 -15.66 9.36 -4.34
CA LEU A 228 -15.09 10.64 -4.78
C LEU A 228 -15.98 11.85 -4.41
N LEU A 229 -17.30 11.69 -4.46
CA LEU A 229 -18.24 12.73 -4.02
C LEU A 229 -18.15 12.98 -2.50
N GLU A 230 -17.92 11.94 -1.70
CA GLU A 230 -17.70 12.14 -0.26
C GLU A 230 -16.39 12.92 0.01
N ILE A 231 -15.30 12.63 -0.72
CA ILE A 231 -14.06 13.43 -0.64
C ILE A 231 -14.34 14.89 -1.00
N TYR A 232 -15.04 15.12 -2.12
CA TYR A 232 -15.40 16.47 -2.58
C TYR A 232 -16.21 17.23 -1.51
N LYS A 233 -17.22 16.59 -0.96
CA LYS A 233 -18.07 17.15 0.11
C LYS A 233 -17.26 17.55 1.33
N GLN A 234 -16.38 16.68 1.80
CA GLN A 234 -15.57 16.95 2.97
C GLN A 234 -14.50 18.02 2.74
N CYS A 235 -13.89 18.06 1.54
CA CYS A 235 -13.01 19.15 1.14
C CYS A 235 -13.79 20.48 1.06
N LYS A 236 -14.99 20.48 0.47
CA LYS A 236 -15.81 21.70 0.34
C LYS A 236 -16.24 22.28 1.70
N ALA A 237 -16.39 21.43 2.71
CA ALA A 237 -16.68 21.87 4.07
C ALA A 237 -15.50 22.58 4.74
N ARG A 238 -14.24 22.30 4.33
CA ARG A 238 -13.02 22.84 4.92
C ARG A 238 -12.37 23.95 4.12
N PHE A 239 -12.49 23.87 2.78
CA PHE A 239 -11.83 24.79 1.85
C PHE A 239 -12.86 25.59 1.02
N ASN A 240 -12.43 26.77 0.57
CA ASN A 240 -13.20 27.55 -0.39
C ASN A 240 -12.65 27.33 -1.80
N PHE A 241 -13.36 26.54 -2.62
CA PHE A 241 -13.01 26.29 -4.03
C PHE A 241 -14.28 26.18 -4.88
N ASN A 242 -14.11 26.39 -6.19
CA ASN A 242 -15.20 26.32 -7.18
C ASN A 242 -14.95 25.23 -8.23
N THR A 243 -14.15 24.23 -7.89
CA THR A 243 -13.81 23.12 -8.78
C THR A 243 -15.06 22.33 -9.20
N ILE A 244 -15.15 22.05 -10.49
CA ILE A 244 -16.23 21.25 -11.07
C ILE A 244 -15.72 19.84 -11.36
N LEU A 245 -16.37 18.81 -10.81
CA LEU A 245 -16.10 17.42 -11.15
C LEU A 245 -16.91 17.04 -12.39
N LYS A 246 -16.25 16.75 -13.52
CA LYS A 246 -16.87 16.29 -14.75
C LYS A 246 -16.74 14.77 -14.90
N PHE A 247 -17.74 14.05 -14.42
CA PHE A 247 -17.85 12.60 -14.61
C PHE A 247 -18.20 12.26 -16.07
N GLY A 248 -17.55 11.22 -16.63
CA GLY A 248 -17.73 10.81 -18.02
C GLY A 248 -16.93 11.62 -19.04
N ALA A 249 -16.16 12.64 -18.60
CA ALA A 249 -15.34 13.45 -19.49
C ALA A 249 -14.05 12.75 -19.93
N LYS A 250 -13.64 11.67 -19.25
CA LYS A 250 -12.57 10.78 -19.65
C LYS A 250 -13.12 9.43 -20.03
N GLN A 251 -12.53 8.82 -21.05
CA GLN A 251 -12.86 7.45 -21.45
C GLN A 251 -12.37 6.46 -20.40
N MET A 252 -13.16 5.42 -20.13
CA MET A 252 -12.73 4.31 -19.27
C MET A 252 -11.66 3.49 -19.97
N ARG A 253 -10.84 2.80 -19.20
CA ARG A 253 -9.86 1.84 -19.73
C ARG A 253 -10.62 0.65 -20.34
N GLU A 254 -10.09 0.11 -21.41
CA GLU A 254 -10.69 -1.00 -22.16
C GLU A 254 -10.97 -2.24 -21.28
N ASN A 255 -10.08 -2.55 -20.34
CA ASN A 255 -10.17 -3.72 -19.46
C ASN A 255 -10.45 -3.32 -17.99
N GLU A 256 -11.19 -2.21 -17.76
CA GLU A 256 -11.51 -1.80 -16.40
C GLU A 256 -12.42 -2.84 -15.72
N ALA A 257 -11.93 -3.43 -14.62
CA ALA A 257 -12.76 -4.31 -13.81
C ALA A 257 -13.89 -3.51 -13.18
N MET A 258 -15.15 -3.87 -13.45
CA MET A 258 -16.29 -3.17 -12.86
C MET A 258 -16.52 -3.53 -11.40
N GLU A 259 -16.15 -4.73 -11.01
CA GLU A 259 -16.28 -5.26 -9.67
C GLU A 259 -15.13 -6.26 -9.41
N ILE A 260 -14.64 -6.34 -8.20
CA ILE A 260 -13.66 -7.31 -7.74
C ILE A 260 -14.27 -7.97 -6.51
N ILE A 261 -14.35 -9.29 -6.50
CA ILE A 261 -14.91 -10.04 -5.37
C ILE A 261 -13.74 -10.57 -4.54
N GLU A 262 -13.70 -10.19 -3.29
CA GLU A 262 -12.74 -10.65 -2.29
C GLU A 262 -13.39 -11.61 -1.30
N ASN A 263 -12.59 -12.53 -0.76
CA ASN A 263 -12.98 -13.41 0.34
C ASN A 263 -12.21 -13.03 1.61
N VAL A 264 -12.80 -12.20 2.45
CA VAL A 264 -12.20 -11.72 3.70
C VAL A 264 -12.43 -12.67 4.90
N GLU A 265 -13.20 -13.74 4.73
CA GLU A 265 -13.51 -14.70 5.81
C GLU A 265 -12.27 -15.34 6.45
N PRO A 266 -11.20 -15.70 5.69
CA PRO A 266 -9.98 -16.22 6.32
C PRO A 266 -9.34 -15.25 7.33
N LEU A 267 -9.40 -13.93 7.08
CA LEU A 267 -8.91 -12.92 8.02
C LEU A 267 -9.87 -12.74 9.21
N LYS A 268 -11.18 -12.74 8.97
CA LYS A 268 -12.18 -12.68 10.06
C LYS A 268 -12.05 -13.83 11.03
N ASN A 269 -11.75 -15.04 10.53
CA ASN A 269 -11.52 -16.22 11.37
C ASN A 269 -10.27 -16.09 12.27
N LEU A 270 -9.36 -15.15 11.96
CA LEU A 270 -8.24 -14.78 12.84
C LEU A 270 -8.59 -13.67 13.85
N GLY A 271 -9.84 -13.25 13.90
CA GLY A 271 -10.28 -12.13 14.73
C GLY A 271 -9.96 -10.75 14.13
N TRP A 272 -9.51 -10.70 12.85
CA TRP A 272 -9.29 -9.42 12.18
C TRP A 272 -10.53 -8.97 11.43
N MET A 273 -10.87 -7.70 11.62
CA MET A 273 -11.89 -6.99 10.83
C MET A 273 -11.38 -5.60 10.47
N ALA A 274 -11.66 -5.16 9.24
CA ALA A 274 -11.43 -3.77 8.85
C ALA A 274 -12.39 -2.84 9.64
N GLN A 275 -11.88 -1.68 10.04
CA GLN A 275 -12.69 -0.65 10.71
C GLN A 275 -13.46 0.20 9.70
N ASN A 276 -14.24 -0.38 8.85
CA ASN A 276 -14.89 0.20 7.67
C ASN A 276 -15.58 1.57 7.92
N ASN A 277 -14.79 2.61 8.21
CA ASN A 277 -15.25 3.98 8.41
C ASN A 277 -14.58 4.92 7.40
N TYR A 278 -14.84 4.67 6.10
CA TYR A 278 -14.21 5.45 5.04
C TYR A 278 -14.44 6.96 5.15
N LYS A 279 -15.59 7.41 5.68
CA LYS A 279 -15.88 8.84 5.87
C LYS A 279 -14.95 9.47 6.91
N HIS A 280 -14.71 8.77 8.02
CA HIS A 280 -13.74 9.20 9.04
C HIS A 280 -12.31 9.18 8.46
N ASN A 281 -11.95 8.12 7.76
CA ASN A 281 -10.62 7.97 7.17
C ASN A 281 -10.31 9.05 6.12
N ILE A 282 -11.31 9.44 5.30
CA ILE A 282 -11.21 10.59 4.39
C ILE A 282 -10.94 11.88 5.18
N SER A 283 -11.64 12.07 6.32
CA SER A 283 -11.39 13.23 7.20
C SER A 283 -9.93 13.29 7.67
N LEU A 284 -9.39 12.16 8.15
CA LEU A 284 -7.99 12.09 8.60
C LEU A 284 -7.00 12.46 7.48
N ILE A 285 -7.25 11.99 6.25
CA ILE A 285 -6.40 12.30 5.11
C ILE A 285 -6.45 13.80 4.78
N ILE A 286 -7.65 14.39 4.75
CA ILE A 286 -7.80 15.83 4.49
C ILE A 286 -7.12 16.64 5.59
N ASP A 287 -7.27 16.27 6.86
CA ASP A 287 -6.64 16.95 7.99
C ASP A 287 -5.10 16.86 7.92
N TYR A 288 -4.55 15.72 7.46
CA TYR A 288 -3.11 15.57 7.19
C TYR A 288 -2.62 16.59 6.13
N TYR A 289 -3.37 16.77 5.05
CA TYR A 289 -3.03 17.77 4.02
C TYR A 289 -3.18 19.21 4.53
N CYS A 290 -4.15 19.49 5.42
CA CYS A 290 -4.31 20.80 6.05
C CYS A 290 -3.16 21.16 7.01
N GLY A 291 -2.63 20.17 7.74
CA GLY A 291 -1.55 20.34 8.70
C GLY A 291 -0.15 20.49 8.10
N GLY A 292 -0.04 20.62 6.77
CA GLY A 292 1.24 20.76 6.06
C GLY A 292 1.98 19.43 5.83
N GLY A 293 1.42 18.32 6.27
CA GLY A 293 2.06 17.01 6.18
C GLY A 293 2.15 16.42 4.75
N GLY A 294 1.39 16.98 3.79
CA GLY A 294 1.35 16.53 2.39
C GLY A 294 1.72 17.60 1.37
N CYS A 295 1.86 18.85 1.79
CA CYS A 295 2.09 19.96 0.88
C CYS A 295 3.55 20.42 0.86
N ASN A 296 4.23 20.17 -0.26
CA ASN A 296 5.30 21.10 -0.73
C ASN A 296 4.72 22.40 -1.29
N PHE A 297 3.45 22.71 -1.01
CA PHE A 297 2.77 23.89 -1.50
C PHE A 297 2.34 24.76 -0.31
N LYS A 298 2.73 26.01 -0.34
CA LYS A 298 2.20 27.04 0.58
C LYS A 298 0.67 27.01 0.46
N CYS A 299 -0.03 26.62 1.53
CA CYS A 299 -1.47 26.78 1.62
C CYS A 299 -1.80 28.27 1.40
N ALA A 300 -2.25 28.61 0.20
CA ALA A 300 -2.66 29.97 -0.16
C ALA A 300 -4.03 30.34 0.43
N PHE A 301 -4.65 29.43 1.22
CA PHE A 301 -5.98 29.64 1.73
C PHE A 301 -6.00 29.51 3.27
N SER A 302 -6.39 30.60 3.91
CA SER A 302 -6.77 30.54 5.33
C SER A 302 -8.01 29.65 5.50
N PRO A 303 -8.03 28.80 6.54
CA PRO A 303 -9.22 28.01 6.86
C PRO A 303 -10.42 28.92 7.09
N LYS A 304 -11.63 28.51 6.67
CA LYS A 304 -12.85 29.24 6.99
C LYS A 304 -12.88 29.45 8.50
N SER A 305 -12.81 30.70 8.94
CA SER A 305 -13.04 31.05 10.35
C SER A 305 -14.40 30.45 10.76
N LYS A 306 -14.41 29.60 11.80
CA LYS A 306 -15.65 29.19 12.43
C LYS A 306 -16.33 30.47 12.90
N LYS A 307 -17.39 30.91 12.21
CA LYS A 307 -18.34 31.85 12.78
C LYS A 307 -19.06 31.11 13.88
N GLN A 308 -18.90 31.61 15.09
CA GLN A 308 -19.73 31.26 16.24
C GLN A 308 -21.20 31.53 15.96
#